data_db50dcf16316cd746c636752311d05fc
#
_entry.id   db50dcf16316cd746c636752311d05fc
#
_cell.length_a   1.000
_cell.length_b   1.000
_cell.length_c   1.000
_cell.angle_alpha   90.00
_cell.angle_beta   90.00
_cell.angle_gamma   90.00
#
_symmetry.space_group_name_H-M   'P 1'
#
loop_
_entity.id
_entity.type
_entity.pdbx_description
1 polymer ?
#
loop_
_entity_poly.entity_id
_entity_poly.type
_entity_poly.pdbx_seq_one_letter_code
_entity_poly.pdbx_strand_id
1 'polypeptide(L)'
;MTNDGNMSDDEPDLGALMARVLPHLAALEEPILREAGLSMWEYAIVTELASNPVVSQAELSRRTHRDRTRLGRHLDDLASRGIITRERSSDQRQRAVRLTRKGHTLYEKVKKSVRAVEDEFLHLTLSSRDAAHLRHLLRRLAAH
;
A
#
# COMPACT_ATOMS: atom_id res chain seq x y z
N MET A 1 29.98 25.59 4.54
CA MET A 1 30.71 24.32 4.37
C MET A 1 29.73 23.27 3.94
N THR A 2 29.72 22.98 2.66
CA THR A 2 29.02 21.85 2.11
C THR A 2 29.79 20.60 2.52
N ASN A 3 29.22 19.84 3.42
CA ASN A 3 29.71 18.52 3.71
C ASN A 3 29.34 17.64 2.50
N ASP A 4 30.19 17.62 1.50
CA ASP A 4 30.18 16.59 0.50
C ASP A 4 30.56 15.30 1.24
N GLY A 5 29.52 14.68 1.84
CA GLY A 5 29.64 13.35 2.38
C GLY A 5 30.11 12.46 1.23
N ASN A 6 31.36 12.10 1.28
CA ASN A 6 31.93 11.04 0.48
C ASN A 6 31.06 9.79 0.71
N MET A 7 30.03 9.64 -0.11
CA MET A 7 29.32 8.37 -0.22
C MET A 7 30.38 7.39 -0.73
N SER A 8 30.82 6.51 0.16
CA SER A 8 31.80 5.50 -0.21
C SER A 8 31.20 4.65 -1.33
N ASP A 9 31.99 4.35 -2.35
CA ASP A 9 31.61 3.48 -3.47
C ASP A 9 31.12 2.10 -3.00
N ASP A 10 31.33 1.78 -1.73
CA ASP A 10 30.92 0.53 -1.08
C ASP A 10 29.50 0.57 -0.49
N GLU A 11 28.82 1.73 -0.49
CA GLU A 11 27.47 1.83 0.05
C GLU A 11 26.44 1.22 -0.90
N PRO A 12 25.53 0.33 -0.42
CA PRO A 12 24.50 -0.23 -1.30
C PRO A 12 23.59 0.85 -1.86
N ASP A 13 23.16 0.71 -3.10
CA ASP A 13 22.20 1.63 -3.69
C ASP A 13 20.84 1.55 -3.01
N LEU A 14 19.99 2.54 -3.27
CA LEU A 14 18.66 2.64 -2.65
C LEU A 14 17.79 1.40 -2.92
N GLY A 15 17.81 0.90 -4.16
CA GLY A 15 17.05 -0.29 -4.53
C GLY A 15 17.46 -1.51 -3.74
N ALA A 16 18.77 -1.71 -3.56
CA ALA A 16 19.31 -2.81 -2.75
C ALA A 16 18.90 -2.68 -1.27
N LEU A 17 18.93 -1.47 -0.72
CA LEU A 17 18.48 -1.23 0.66
C LEU A 17 16.99 -1.51 0.83
N MET A 18 16.16 -1.03 -0.08
CA MET A 18 14.73 -1.29 -0.07
C MET A 18 14.43 -2.79 -0.20
N ALA A 19 15.16 -3.49 -1.08
CA ALA A 19 15.01 -4.93 -1.26
C ALA A 19 15.35 -5.74 0.00
N ARG A 20 16.16 -5.21 0.90
CA ARG A 20 16.44 -5.82 2.20
C ARG A 20 15.35 -5.55 3.23
N VAL A 21 14.75 -4.36 3.18
CA VAL A 21 13.75 -3.93 4.17
C VAL A 21 12.36 -4.50 3.86
N LEU A 22 11.93 -4.45 2.60
CA LEU A 22 10.57 -4.84 2.20
C LEU A 22 10.17 -6.27 2.62
N PRO A 23 11.02 -7.30 2.50
CA PRO A 23 10.64 -8.64 2.94
C PRO A 23 10.37 -8.75 4.45
N HIS A 24 11.07 -7.96 5.26
CA HIS A 24 10.83 -7.91 6.71
C HIS A 24 9.46 -7.32 7.01
N LEU A 25 9.12 -6.21 6.37
CA LEU A 25 7.80 -5.60 6.51
C LEU A 25 6.69 -6.55 6.03
N ALA A 26 6.87 -7.14 4.87
CA ALA A 26 5.91 -8.09 4.31
C ALA A 26 5.65 -9.27 5.25
N ALA A 27 6.69 -9.81 5.86
CA ALA A 27 6.56 -10.92 6.81
C ALA A 27 5.80 -10.51 8.08
N LEU A 28 5.97 -9.28 8.55
CA LEU A 28 5.24 -8.75 9.72
C LEU A 28 3.79 -8.45 9.41
N GLU A 29 3.49 -7.98 8.22
CA GLU A 29 2.15 -7.60 7.80
C GLU A 29 1.30 -8.80 7.36
N GLU A 30 1.91 -9.84 6.85
CA GLU A 30 1.22 -10.99 6.26
C GLU A 30 0.23 -11.68 7.19
N PRO A 31 0.53 -11.96 8.48
CA PRO A 31 -0.46 -12.54 9.39
C PRO A 31 -1.69 -11.66 9.61
N ILE A 32 -1.48 -10.35 9.65
CA ILE A 32 -2.57 -9.37 9.82
C ILE A 32 -3.48 -9.37 8.60
N LEU A 33 -2.90 -9.35 7.40
CA LEU A 33 -3.65 -9.39 6.16
C LEU A 33 -4.39 -10.71 5.98
N ARG A 34 -3.75 -11.82 6.32
CA ARG A 34 -4.36 -13.15 6.25
C ARG A 34 -5.58 -13.26 7.16
N GLU A 35 -5.49 -12.77 8.39
CA GLU A 35 -6.61 -12.75 9.33
C GLU A 35 -7.77 -11.90 8.80
N ALA A 36 -7.47 -10.81 8.13
CA ALA A 36 -8.47 -9.96 7.47
C ALA A 36 -9.00 -10.56 6.16
N GLY A 37 -8.41 -11.64 5.66
CA GLY A 37 -8.77 -12.26 4.40
C GLY A 37 -8.35 -11.43 3.18
N LEU A 38 -7.31 -10.62 3.30
CA LEU A 38 -6.79 -9.78 2.21
C LEU A 38 -5.42 -10.26 1.77
N SER A 39 -5.20 -10.34 0.47
CA SER A 39 -3.85 -10.42 -0.07
C SER A 39 -3.17 -9.04 0.01
N MET A 40 -1.85 -9.02 -0.15
CA MET A 40 -1.11 -7.76 -0.23
C MET A 40 -1.64 -6.85 -1.36
N TRP A 41 -1.99 -7.44 -2.50
CA TRP A 41 -2.55 -6.70 -3.64
C TRP A 41 -3.93 -6.14 -3.35
N GLU A 42 -4.77 -6.92 -2.69
CA GLU A 42 -6.10 -6.46 -2.28
C GLU A 42 -6.01 -5.35 -1.24
N TYR A 43 -5.08 -5.44 -0.30
CA TYR A 43 -4.83 -4.36 0.65
C TYR A 43 -4.33 -3.09 -0.03
N ALA A 44 -3.45 -3.21 -1.03
CA ALA A 44 -3.00 -2.06 -1.83
C ALA A 44 -4.17 -1.38 -2.55
N ILE A 45 -5.08 -2.16 -3.15
CA ILE A 45 -6.28 -1.65 -3.80
C ILE A 45 -7.17 -0.90 -2.78
N VAL A 46 -7.45 -1.51 -1.65
CA VAL A 46 -8.28 -0.93 -0.60
C VAL A 46 -7.67 0.36 -0.07
N THR A 47 -6.34 0.40 0.09
CA THR A 47 -5.61 1.60 0.50
C THR A 47 -5.80 2.75 -0.49
N GLU A 48 -5.68 2.48 -1.78
CA GLU A 48 -5.91 3.49 -2.83
C GLU A 48 -7.34 4.01 -2.81
N LEU A 49 -8.32 3.14 -2.64
CA LEU A 49 -9.72 3.51 -2.58
C LEU A 49 -10.09 4.29 -1.31
N ALA A 50 -9.41 4.02 -0.21
CA ALA A 50 -9.62 4.76 1.04
C ALA A 50 -9.13 6.21 0.93
N SER A 51 -8.07 6.44 0.16
CA SER A 51 -7.49 7.78 -0.05
C SER A 51 -8.23 8.56 -1.14
N ASN A 52 -8.91 7.87 -2.05
CA ASN A 52 -9.59 8.46 -3.20
C ASN A 52 -11.01 7.90 -3.30
N PRO A 53 -12.05 8.70 -3.03
CA PRO A 53 -13.43 8.19 -2.93
C PRO A 53 -13.93 7.49 -4.18
N VAL A 54 -13.48 7.93 -5.35
CA VAL A 54 -13.88 7.35 -6.64
C VAL A 54 -12.66 7.21 -7.51
N VAL A 55 -12.37 5.98 -7.93
CA VAL A 55 -11.23 5.68 -8.81
C VAL A 55 -11.72 4.76 -9.93
N SER A 56 -11.32 5.05 -11.17
CA SER A 56 -11.61 4.15 -12.29
C SER A 56 -10.72 2.91 -12.23
N GLN A 57 -11.18 1.81 -12.84
CA GLN A 57 -10.37 0.59 -12.92
C GLN A 57 -9.03 0.83 -13.64
N ALA A 58 -9.02 1.67 -14.67
CA ALA A 58 -7.80 2.04 -15.39
C ALA A 58 -6.80 2.77 -14.47
N GLU A 59 -7.29 3.69 -13.63
CA GLU A 59 -6.47 4.40 -12.68
C GLU A 59 -5.92 3.47 -11.58
N LEU A 60 -6.73 2.53 -11.08
CA LEU A 60 -6.28 1.53 -10.13
C LEU A 60 -5.18 0.65 -10.70
N SER A 61 -5.31 0.23 -11.97
CA SER A 61 -4.29 -0.55 -12.65
C SER A 61 -2.95 0.18 -12.69
N ARG A 62 -2.96 1.48 -12.99
CA ARG A 62 -1.74 2.31 -12.98
C ARG A 62 -1.14 2.44 -11.59
N ARG A 63 -1.95 2.78 -10.60
CA ARG A 63 -1.48 3.05 -9.23
C ARG A 63 -0.98 1.82 -8.51
N THR A 64 -1.60 0.68 -8.76
CA THR A 64 -1.20 -0.59 -8.13
C THR A 64 -0.18 -1.37 -8.95
N HIS A 65 0.18 -0.90 -10.13
CA HIS A 65 1.08 -1.59 -11.07
C HIS A 65 0.63 -3.02 -11.37
N ARG A 66 -0.69 -3.25 -11.41
CA ARG A 66 -1.29 -4.54 -11.67
C ARG A 66 -1.94 -4.54 -13.06
N ASP A 67 -1.73 -5.59 -13.85
CA ASP A 67 -2.42 -5.71 -15.14
C ASP A 67 -3.94 -5.84 -14.93
N ARG A 68 -4.69 -5.54 -16.00
CA ARG A 68 -6.15 -5.49 -15.93
C ARG A 68 -6.80 -6.81 -15.57
N THR A 69 -6.26 -7.91 -16.04
CA THR A 69 -6.83 -9.25 -15.81
C THR A 69 -6.73 -9.61 -14.33
N ARG A 70 -5.54 -9.42 -13.73
CA ARG A 70 -5.31 -9.69 -12.32
C ARG A 70 -6.05 -8.71 -11.43
N LEU A 71 -6.07 -7.44 -11.80
CA LEU A 71 -6.86 -6.43 -11.09
C LEU A 71 -8.34 -6.80 -11.09
N GLY A 72 -8.89 -7.19 -12.25
CA GLY A 72 -10.29 -7.60 -12.38
C GLY A 72 -10.66 -8.74 -11.45
N ARG A 73 -9.80 -9.75 -11.32
CA ARG A 73 -10.02 -10.86 -10.38
C ARG A 73 -10.06 -10.39 -8.92
N HIS A 74 -9.16 -9.52 -8.52
CA HIS A 74 -9.17 -8.95 -7.17
C HIS A 74 -10.43 -8.13 -6.93
N LEU A 75 -10.85 -7.33 -7.91
CA LEU A 75 -12.07 -6.53 -7.79
C LEU A 75 -13.33 -7.41 -7.73
N ASP A 76 -13.37 -8.49 -8.50
CA ASP A 76 -14.49 -9.45 -8.44
C ASP A 76 -14.59 -10.08 -7.05
N ASP A 77 -13.48 -10.50 -6.48
CA ASP A 77 -13.45 -11.07 -5.12
C ASP A 77 -13.88 -10.05 -4.08
N LEU A 78 -13.31 -8.86 -4.11
CA LEU A 78 -13.66 -7.79 -3.16
C LEU A 78 -15.12 -7.37 -3.27
N ALA A 79 -15.66 -7.30 -4.48
CA ALA A 79 -17.07 -6.98 -4.71
C ALA A 79 -17.99 -8.08 -4.16
N SER A 80 -17.64 -9.35 -4.39
CA SER A 80 -18.42 -10.50 -3.90
C SER A 80 -18.49 -10.54 -2.37
N ARG A 81 -17.46 -10.01 -1.71
CA ARG A 81 -17.39 -9.94 -0.24
C ARG A 81 -17.99 -8.66 0.35
N GLY A 82 -18.53 -7.78 -0.51
CA GLY A 82 -19.14 -6.53 -0.09
C GLY A 82 -18.16 -5.46 0.38
N ILE A 83 -16.88 -5.57 0.03
CA ILE A 83 -15.83 -4.62 0.41
C ILE A 83 -15.82 -3.42 -0.53
N ILE A 84 -16.11 -3.64 -1.81
CA ILE A 84 -16.20 -2.57 -2.83
C ILE A 84 -17.52 -2.67 -3.59
N THR A 85 -17.87 -1.56 -4.24
CA THR A 85 -18.89 -1.52 -5.29
C THR A 85 -18.28 -0.99 -6.57
N ARG A 86 -18.80 -1.43 -7.69
CA ARG A 86 -18.42 -0.95 -9.02
C ARG A 86 -19.63 -0.38 -9.71
N GLU A 87 -19.50 0.82 -10.28
CA GLU A 87 -20.55 1.40 -11.09
C GLU A 87 -20.64 0.66 -12.42
N ARG A 88 -21.86 0.48 -12.92
CA ARG A 88 -22.07 -0.11 -14.25
C ARG A 88 -21.65 0.90 -15.32
N SER A 89 -20.81 0.45 -16.23
CA SER A 89 -20.41 1.18 -17.42
C SER A 89 -20.23 0.19 -18.55
N SER A 90 -20.58 0.58 -19.78
CA SER A 90 -20.32 -0.21 -20.98
C SER A 90 -18.82 -0.38 -21.22
N ASP A 91 -18.00 0.57 -20.78
CA ASP A 91 -16.55 0.49 -20.82
C ASP A 91 -16.01 0.13 -19.42
N GLN A 92 -15.44 -1.07 -19.31
CA GLN A 92 -14.85 -1.56 -18.06
C GLN A 92 -13.72 -0.66 -17.54
N ARG A 93 -12.98 0.01 -18.43
CA ARG A 93 -11.90 0.93 -18.05
C ARG A 93 -12.41 2.12 -17.27
N GLN A 94 -13.62 2.58 -17.60
CA GLN A 94 -14.25 3.77 -17.02
C GLN A 94 -15.07 3.45 -15.77
N ARG A 95 -15.22 2.18 -15.40
CA ARG A 95 -15.97 1.80 -14.22
C ARG A 95 -15.36 2.42 -12.98
N ALA A 96 -16.16 3.19 -12.27
CA ALA A 96 -15.77 3.73 -10.98
C ALA A 96 -15.87 2.66 -9.91
N VAL A 97 -14.85 2.60 -9.05
CA VAL A 97 -14.74 1.65 -7.94
C VAL A 97 -14.75 2.45 -6.63
N ARG A 98 -15.51 1.99 -5.66
CA ARG A 98 -15.62 2.64 -4.34
C ARG A 98 -15.56 1.61 -3.24
N LEU A 99 -15.00 2.01 -2.08
CA LEU A 99 -15.17 1.24 -0.85
C LEU A 99 -16.60 1.37 -0.35
N THR A 100 -17.15 0.25 0.13
CA THR A 100 -18.38 0.26 0.91
C THR A 100 -18.07 0.69 2.35
N ARG A 101 -19.12 0.90 3.15
CA ARG A 101 -18.96 1.13 4.60
C ARG A 101 -18.21 -0.03 5.27
N LYS A 102 -18.55 -1.26 4.90
CA LYS A 102 -17.86 -2.47 5.36
C LYS A 102 -16.38 -2.43 4.98
N GLY A 103 -16.07 -2.03 3.75
CA GLY A 103 -14.70 -1.89 3.27
C GLY A 103 -13.90 -0.84 4.04
N HIS A 104 -14.48 0.31 4.33
CA HIS A 104 -13.85 1.34 5.16
C HIS A 104 -13.56 0.84 6.58
N THR A 105 -14.51 0.16 7.20
CA THR A 105 -14.34 -0.39 8.54
C THR A 105 -13.23 -1.42 8.58
N LEU A 106 -13.19 -2.32 7.60
CA LEU A 106 -12.12 -3.31 7.46
C LEU A 106 -10.76 -2.63 7.27
N TYR A 107 -10.68 -1.66 6.39
CA TYR A 107 -9.46 -0.92 6.11
C TYR A 107 -8.91 -0.24 7.36
N GLU A 108 -9.73 0.48 8.10
CA GLU A 108 -9.29 1.19 9.31
C GLU A 108 -8.75 0.22 10.37
N LYS A 109 -9.39 -0.91 10.54
CA LYS A 109 -8.95 -1.95 11.47
C LYS A 109 -7.60 -2.54 11.05
N VAL A 110 -7.46 -2.90 9.78
CA VAL A 110 -6.22 -3.49 9.24
C VAL A 110 -5.08 -2.48 9.29
N LYS A 111 -5.32 -1.25 8.86
CA LYS A 111 -4.33 -0.16 8.88
C LYS A 111 -3.76 0.07 10.27
N LYS A 112 -4.63 0.06 11.29
CA LYS A 112 -4.19 0.25 12.68
C LYS A 112 -3.21 -0.85 13.10
N SER A 113 -3.52 -2.10 12.79
CA SER A 113 -2.66 -3.25 13.12
C SER A 113 -1.36 -3.24 12.32
N VAL A 114 -1.43 -2.94 11.03
CA VAL A 114 -0.25 -2.83 10.15
C VAL A 114 0.69 -1.74 10.65
N ARG A 115 0.15 -0.56 10.96
CA ARG A 115 0.98 0.53 11.48
C ARG A 115 1.63 0.21 12.81
N ALA A 116 0.98 -0.54 13.67
CA ALA A 116 1.54 -0.95 14.95
C ALA A 116 2.79 -1.82 14.76
N VAL A 117 2.74 -2.84 13.89
CA VAL A 117 3.90 -3.70 13.63
C VAL A 117 5.01 -2.97 12.87
N GLU A 118 4.65 -2.06 11.99
CA GLU A 118 5.62 -1.22 11.30
C GLU A 118 6.36 -0.31 12.28
N ASP A 119 5.65 0.32 13.21
CA ASP A 119 6.25 1.18 14.22
C ASP A 119 7.20 0.38 15.15
N GLU A 120 6.80 -0.81 15.57
CA GLU A 120 7.70 -1.70 16.33
C GLU A 120 8.98 -2.00 15.55
N PHE A 121 8.86 -2.34 14.28
CA PHE A 121 10.00 -2.61 13.41
C PHE A 121 10.92 -1.40 13.28
N LEU A 122 10.36 -0.22 13.03
CA LEU A 122 11.14 1.00 12.88
C LEU A 122 11.86 1.36 14.18
N HIS A 123 11.21 1.20 15.33
CA HIS A 123 11.79 1.54 16.62
C HIS A 123 12.88 0.56 17.12
N LEU A 124 13.09 -0.56 16.43
CA LEU A 124 14.27 -1.40 16.71
C LEU A 124 15.58 -0.68 16.41
N THR A 125 15.59 0.23 15.45
CA THR A 125 16.82 0.93 15.02
C THR A 125 16.69 2.43 14.92
N LEU A 126 15.47 2.97 14.83
CA LEU A 126 15.24 4.40 14.64
C LEU A 126 14.58 5.03 15.86
N SER A 127 14.95 6.29 16.12
CA SER A 127 14.21 7.13 17.06
C SER A 127 12.81 7.45 16.50
N SER A 128 11.91 7.92 17.34
CA SER A 128 10.59 8.38 16.91
C SER A 128 10.69 9.51 15.88
N ARG A 129 11.66 10.39 16.05
CA ARG A 129 11.93 11.48 15.09
C ARG A 129 12.36 10.97 13.74
N ASP A 130 13.32 10.04 13.71
CA ASP A 130 13.82 9.47 12.47
C ASP A 130 12.77 8.64 11.76
N ALA A 131 11.98 7.86 12.50
CA ALA A 131 10.86 7.10 11.92
C ALA A 131 9.81 8.01 11.27
N ALA A 132 9.44 9.10 11.93
CA ALA A 132 8.52 10.09 11.37
C ALA A 132 9.11 10.78 10.14
N HIS A 133 10.38 11.09 10.16
CA HIS A 133 11.09 11.70 9.02
C HIS A 133 11.16 10.74 7.83
N LEU A 134 11.46 9.48 8.06
CA LEU A 134 11.45 8.45 7.02
C LEU A 134 10.07 8.35 6.35
N ARG A 135 8.99 8.29 7.13
CA ARG A 135 7.62 8.26 6.59
C ARG A 135 7.31 9.48 5.75
N HIS A 136 7.75 10.65 6.20
CA HIS A 136 7.58 11.91 5.46
C HIS A 136 8.29 11.87 4.10
N LEU A 137 9.55 11.44 4.08
CA LEU A 137 10.34 11.36 2.85
C LEU A 137 9.76 10.33 1.88
N LEU A 138 9.35 9.17 2.36
CA LEU A 138 8.72 8.15 1.53
C LEU A 138 7.40 8.64 0.91
N ARG A 139 6.59 9.39 1.65
CA ARG A 139 5.38 10.01 1.09
C ARG A 139 5.69 10.96 -0.07
N ARG A 140 6.76 11.74 0.06
CA ARG A 140 7.20 12.63 -1.02
C ARG A 140 7.63 11.85 -2.25
N LEU A 141 8.37 10.77 -2.07
CA LEU A 141 8.78 9.90 -3.17
C LEU A 141 7.58 9.20 -3.82
N ALA A 142 6.64 8.72 -3.02
CA ALA A 142 5.45 8.01 -3.51
C ALA A 142 4.44 8.91 -4.23
N ALA A 143 4.57 10.22 -4.14
CA ALA A 143 3.68 11.17 -4.82
C ALA A 143 4.05 11.42 -6.29
N HIS A 144 5.15 10.83 -6.79
CA HIS A 144 5.59 10.96 -8.18
C HIS A 144 5.04 9.88 -9.11
#